data_1f8b2d7b2fc783164a1af12eed1468b7
#
_entry.id   1f8b2d7b2fc783164a1af12eed1468b7
#
_cell.length_a   1.000
_cell.length_b   1.000
_cell.length_c   1.000
_cell.angle_alpha   90.00
_cell.angle_beta   90.00
_cell.angle_gamma   90.00
#
_symmetry.space_group_name_H-M   'P 1'
#
loop_
_entity.id
_entity.type
_entity.pdbx_description
1 polymer ?
#
loop_
_entity_poly.entity_id
_entity_poly.type
_entity_poly.pdbx_seq_one_letter_code
_entity_poly.pdbx_strand_id
1 'polypeptide(L)'
;MTRFVPKAMTAGLVLLIAGAALGAPLTPPSPSVSAAPAAPRAILKMALDAPRLIDYEGTKIITALRNGRMETVTVAESHKRPNLLRLEYLSPEDVAGRLIIDDGTTARHYEPALNMLFEDRSIQDAGGPAALTLLTRNYDILLLGTDEVIGRQAYVLSLTPHGAGVQRQLWVDRLTGTVLRSEDRDASRGLVLATYFSRISFSLNLPAAYFRYRPPAGARTVSLQTLAGGTLNPAELQAQVGFPVLVPPALPEGYTFRGGAVSRFGSLTSAYLRYSDGGNIISFFEAPAGSIGWPTAGQPVRVQSQPGRFIDLGYFRVLIWEQHGLRITAVGTAPSDTLMLVAGQLVAGREQALVTDVSRRTAADPETVRRLRGEGLTFPEIARTFAIAHALGTSVDTTVRFVHGSLSVTDLAAQLGMRPDALRAAVRRAVDTASMTPTLPATAPSAVPAGLTPP
;
A
#
# COMPACT_ATOMS: atom_id res chain seq x y z
N MET A 1 -29.23 -23.32 -9.01
CA MET A 1 -27.74 -23.40 -9.03
C MET A 1 -27.23 -22.07 -8.52
N THR A 2 -26.99 -21.97 -7.23
CA THR A 2 -26.50 -20.76 -6.52
C THR A 2 -25.03 -20.66 -6.78
N ARG A 3 -24.60 -19.67 -7.57
CA ARG A 3 -23.18 -19.41 -7.83
C ARG A 3 -22.56 -18.76 -6.59
N PHE A 4 -21.78 -19.53 -5.87
CA PHE A 4 -20.95 -19.09 -4.76
C PHE A 4 -19.91 -18.08 -5.24
N VAL A 5 -20.02 -16.84 -4.79
CA VAL A 5 -18.87 -15.93 -4.74
C VAL A 5 -18.06 -16.36 -3.52
N PRO A 6 -16.80 -16.78 -3.64
CA PRO A 6 -16.08 -17.30 -2.49
C PRO A 6 -15.81 -16.17 -1.49
N LYS A 7 -16.35 -16.30 -0.28
CA LYS A 7 -16.00 -15.46 0.89
C LYS A 7 -14.47 -15.42 1.16
N ALA A 8 -13.74 -16.32 0.54
CA ALA A 8 -12.29 -16.49 0.71
C ALA A 8 -11.41 -15.33 0.17
N MET A 9 -11.85 -14.61 -0.87
CA MET A 9 -11.04 -13.48 -1.40
C MET A 9 -10.95 -12.29 -0.43
N THR A 10 -11.84 -12.21 0.55
CA THR A 10 -11.95 -11.05 1.44
C THR A 10 -11.08 -11.16 2.69
N ALA A 11 -10.69 -12.36 3.11
CA ALA A 11 -9.94 -12.57 4.36
C ALA A 11 -8.42 -12.57 4.19
N GLY A 12 -7.92 -12.94 3.01
CA GLY A 12 -6.48 -12.99 2.74
C GLY A 12 -5.81 -11.61 2.64
N LEU A 13 -6.59 -10.57 2.35
CA LEU A 13 -6.04 -9.22 2.13
C LEU A 13 -5.83 -8.41 3.42
N VAL A 14 -6.39 -8.84 4.54
CA VAL A 14 -6.37 -8.08 5.82
C VAL A 14 -5.02 -8.15 6.54
N LEU A 15 -4.12 -9.07 6.17
CA LEU A 15 -2.93 -9.38 6.98
C LEU A 15 -1.62 -8.77 6.49
N LEU A 16 -1.64 -7.92 5.50
CA LEU A 16 -0.43 -7.43 4.80
C LEU A 16 0.29 -6.25 5.45
N ILE A 17 -0.03 -5.88 6.70
CA ILE A 17 0.61 -4.75 7.38
C ILE A 17 1.07 -5.14 8.80
N ALA A 18 1.73 -6.26 8.95
CA ALA A 18 2.48 -6.56 10.15
C ALA A 18 3.80 -7.22 9.73
N GLY A 19 4.78 -6.41 9.40
CA GLY A 19 6.14 -6.88 9.08
C GLY A 19 6.95 -7.07 10.36
N ALA A 20 7.70 -7.86 10.31
CA ALA A 20 9.01 -8.44 10.29
C ALA A 20 10.04 -7.86 11.27
N ALA A 21 10.85 -8.67 11.83
CA ALA A 21 11.87 -8.32 12.82
C ALA A 21 13.11 -9.20 12.86
N LEU A 22 14.16 -8.86 13.56
CA LEU A 22 15.43 -9.56 13.67
C LEU A 22 16.17 -9.49 15.00
N GLY A 23 16.97 -10.39 15.42
CA GLY A 23 17.77 -10.31 16.61
C GLY A 23 19.16 -10.97 16.61
N ALA A 24 20.01 -10.54 17.51
CA ALA A 24 21.19 -11.25 18.00
C ALA A 24 21.16 -11.29 19.54
N PRO A 25 21.84 -12.24 20.21
CA PRO A 25 21.74 -12.38 21.65
C PRO A 25 22.42 -11.20 22.35
N LEU A 26 21.70 -10.53 23.24
CA LEU A 26 22.24 -9.49 24.11
C LEU A 26 22.21 -9.97 25.54
N THR A 27 23.34 -9.94 26.19
CA THR A 27 23.50 -9.93 27.65
C THR A 27 22.77 -8.73 28.23
N PRO A 28 22.08 -8.85 29.38
CA PRO A 28 21.35 -7.74 29.96
C PRO A 28 22.32 -6.63 30.40
N PRO A 29 22.14 -5.40 30.01
CA PRO A 29 22.86 -4.27 30.60
C PRO A 29 22.27 -3.92 31.96
N SER A 30 23.13 -3.61 32.89
CA SER A 30 22.79 -3.06 34.22
C SER A 30 22.08 -1.71 34.09
N PRO A 31 21.19 -1.36 35.06
CA PRO A 31 20.42 -0.15 34.98
C PRO A 31 21.28 1.07 35.27
N SER A 32 21.46 1.90 34.29
CA SER A 32 21.95 3.28 34.53
C SER A 32 21.61 4.20 33.36
N VAL A 33 21.25 5.42 33.74
CA VAL A 33 21.12 6.65 32.94
C VAL A 33 19.75 6.82 32.26
N SER A 34 19.03 7.82 32.74
CA SER A 34 17.91 8.51 32.07
C SER A 34 18.35 8.98 30.69
N ALA A 35 18.15 8.13 29.69
CA ALA A 35 18.36 8.51 28.32
C ALA A 35 17.27 9.54 27.93
N ALA A 36 17.67 10.60 27.24
CA ALA A 36 16.74 11.53 26.62
C ALA A 36 15.67 10.74 25.81
N PRO A 37 14.39 11.19 25.78
CA PRO A 37 13.34 10.47 25.08
C PRO A 37 13.76 10.23 23.61
N ALA A 38 13.72 8.98 23.18
CA ALA A 38 14.11 8.63 21.82
C ALA A 38 13.25 9.41 20.81
N ALA A 39 13.89 9.98 19.79
CA ALA A 39 13.16 10.76 18.79
C ALA A 39 12.10 9.89 18.09
N PRO A 40 10.86 10.38 17.85
CA PRO A 40 9.77 9.61 17.26
C PRO A 40 10.17 8.88 15.99
N ARG A 41 10.97 9.53 15.13
CA ARG A 41 11.50 8.95 13.90
C ARG A 41 12.45 7.76 14.15
N ALA A 42 13.25 7.82 15.22
CA ALA A 42 14.14 6.71 15.57
C ALA A 42 13.36 5.49 16.05
N ILE A 43 12.28 5.71 16.83
CA ILE A 43 11.38 4.64 17.27
C ILE A 43 10.65 4.03 16.08
N LEU A 44 10.14 4.86 15.15
CA LEU A 44 9.52 4.37 13.93
C LEU A 44 10.52 3.56 13.08
N LYS A 45 11.76 4.05 12.94
CA LYS A 45 12.81 3.29 12.26
C LYS A 45 13.06 1.95 12.94
N MET A 46 13.14 1.93 14.26
CA MET A 46 13.31 0.71 15.04
C MET A 46 12.14 -0.27 14.79
N ALA A 47 10.90 0.21 14.73
CA ALA A 47 9.73 -0.60 14.41
C ALA A 47 9.76 -1.16 12.97
N LEU A 48 10.22 -0.38 12.00
CA LEU A 48 10.36 -0.79 10.62
C LEU A 48 11.55 -1.75 10.39
N ASP A 49 12.61 -1.62 11.16
CA ASP A 49 13.78 -2.50 11.09
C ASP A 49 13.58 -3.78 11.92
N ALA A 50 12.79 -3.70 12.99
CA ALA A 50 12.47 -4.80 13.88
C ALA A 50 12.17 -6.10 13.12
N PRO A 51 11.43 -6.11 11.98
CA PRO A 51 11.23 -7.25 11.12
C PRO A 51 12.47 -7.98 10.62
N ARG A 52 13.57 -7.35 10.49
CA ARG A 52 14.83 -7.97 10.02
C ARG A 52 15.73 -8.40 11.17
N LEU A 53 15.34 -8.09 12.40
CA LEU A 53 16.18 -8.20 13.57
C LEU A 53 15.67 -9.17 14.67
N ILE A 54 14.48 -9.76 14.70
CA ILE A 54 13.97 -10.57 15.85
C ILE A 54 13.19 -11.80 15.40
N ASP A 55 13.54 -12.96 15.93
CA ASP A 55 12.70 -14.14 15.85
C ASP A 55 11.67 -14.08 16.98
N TYR A 56 10.40 -14.36 16.68
CA TYR A 56 9.35 -14.45 17.69
C TYR A 56 8.26 -15.44 17.30
N GLU A 57 7.55 -15.91 18.29
CA GLU A 57 6.23 -16.50 18.11
C GLU A 57 5.25 -15.94 19.14
N GLY A 58 3.99 -15.87 18.78
CA GLY A 58 2.96 -15.33 19.65
C GLY A 58 1.56 -15.64 19.20
N THR A 59 0.62 -15.31 20.07
CA THR A 59 -0.81 -15.29 19.74
C THR A 59 -1.24 -13.84 19.59
N LYS A 60 -1.73 -13.50 18.41
CA LYS A 60 -2.19 -12.15 18.07
C LYS A 60 -3.72 -12.13 17.96
N ILE A 61 -4.33 -11.14 18.55
CA ILE A 61 -5.75 -10.82 18.39
C ILE A 61 -5.85 -9.70 17.37
N ILE A 62 -6.71 -9.87 16.39
CA ILE A 62 -6.99 -8.90 15.35
C ILE A 62 -8.48 -8.61 15.39
N THR A 63 -8.86 -7.36 15.63
CA THR A 63 -10.25 -6.91 15.62
C THR A 63 -10.41 -5.85 14.54
N ALA A 64 -11.30 -6.09 13.58
CA ALA A 64 -11.52 -5.21 12.45
C ALA A 64 -13.00 -4.86 12.30
N LEU A 65 -13.29 -3.62 11.94
CA LEU A 65 -14.64 -3.19 11.57
C LEU A 65 -15.00 -3.77 10.20
N ARG A 66 -16.07 -4.58 10.14
CA ARG A 66 -16.60 -5.16 8.90
C ARG A 66 -18.11 -5.02 8.88
N ASN A 67 -18.65 -4.49 7.79
CA ASN A 67 -20.11 -4.31 7.64
C ASN A 67 -20.76 -3.63 8.86
N GLY A 68 -20.09 -2.63 9.46
CA GLY A 68 -20.55 -1.91 10.63
C GLY A 68 -20.43 -2.67 11.96
N ARG A 69 -19.78 -3.84 12.01
CA ARG A 69 -19.55 -4.65 13.21
C ARG A 69 -18.09 -4.91 13.43
N MET A 70 -17.65 -4.95 14.68
CA MET A 70 -16.31 -5.38 15.03
C MET A 70 -16.24 -6.91 15.00
N GLU A 71 -15.40 -7.46 14.15
CA GLU A 71 -15.13 -8.89 14.06
C GLU A 71 -13.72 -9.17 14.58
N THR A 72 -13.58 -10.22 15.37
CA THR A 72 -12.29 -10.56 16.01
C THR A 72 -11.83 -11.93 15.55
N VAL A 73 -10.56 -12.02 15.18
CA VAL A 73 -9.88 -13.28 14.87
C VAL A 73 -8.66 -13.46 15.77
N THR A 74 -8.36 -14.71 16.10
CA THR A 74 -7.15 -15.10 16.83
C THR A 74 -6.20 -15.81 15.89
N VAL A 75 -4.93 -15.40 15.89
CA VAL A 75 -3.90 -15.92 14.99
C VAL A 75 -2.67 -16.31 15.79
N ALA A 76 -2.15 -17.51 15.54
CA ALA A 76 -0.77 -17.83 15.92
C ALA A 76 0.17 -17.26 14.87
N GLU A 77 1.10 -16.44 15.29
CA GLU A 77 2.09 -15.80 14.42
C GLU A 77 3.50 -16.21 14.84
N SER A 78 4.25 -16.76 13.90
CA SER A 78 5.66 -17.08 14.07
C SER A 78 6.47 -16.38 13.00
N HIS A 79 7.53 -15.76 13.42
CA HIS A 79 8.43 -15.03 12.55
C HIS A 79 9.88 -15.47 12.78
N LYS A 80 10.58 -15.69 11.69
CA LYS A 80 12.04 -15.95 11.69
C LYS A 80 12.71 -15.07 10.66
N ARG A 81 13.74 -14.40 11.12
CA ARG A 81 14.57 -13.53 10.27
C ARG A 81 15.22 -14.25 9.10
N PRO A 82 15.50 -13.51 8.00
CA PRO A 82 15.18 -12.09 7.84
C PRO A 82 13.74 -11.84 7.35
N ASN A 83 13.00 -12.86 6.91
CA ASN A 83 11.75 -12.67 6.17
C ASN A 83 10.87 -13.94 6.08
N LEU A 84 10.96 -14.83 7.07
CA LEU A 84 10.09 -16.00 7.14
C LEU A 84 8.93 -15.72 8.08
N LEU A 85 7.70 -15.97 7.61
CA LEU A 85 6.48 -15.72 8.37
C LEU A 85 5.55 -16.93 8.29
N ARG A 86 4.92 -17.28 9.41
CA ARG A 86 3.82 -18.22 9.49
C ARG A 86 2.69 -17.64 10.31
N LEU A 87 1.51 -17.62 9.74
CA LEU A 87 0.27 -17.19 10.37
C LEU A 87 -0.74 -18.31 10.29
N GLU A 88 -1.26 -18.73 11.41
CA GLU A 88 -2.29 -19.77 11.51
C GLU A 88 -3.51 -19.20 12.24
N TYR A 89 -4.65 -19.21 11.59
CA TYR A 89 -5.90 -18.72 12.15
C TYR A 89 -6.47 -19.76 13.10
N LEU A 90 -6.69 -19.38 14.35
CA LEU A 90 -7.18 -20.27 15.41
C LEU A 90 -8.67 -20.12 15.66
N SER A 91 -9.21 -18.92 15.52
CA SER A 91 -10.64 -18.64 15.72
C SER A 91 -11.07 -17.38 14.95
N PRO A 92 -12.39 -17.22 14.70
CA PRO A 92 -13.48 -18.14 14.91
C PRO A 92 -13.45 -19.36 13.95
N GLU A 93 -14.38 -20.29 14.12
CA GLU A 93 -14.41 -21.57 13.40
C GLU A 93 -14.43 -21.43 11.87
N ASP A 94 -15.12 -20.43 11.33
CA ASP A 94 -15.23 -20.17 9.88
C ASP A 94 -13.90 -19.74 9.23
N VAL A 95 -12.91 -19.36 10.01
CA VAL A 95 -11.56 -19.01 9.54
C VAL A 95 -10.47 -19.94 10.09
N ALA A 96 -10.80 -20.78 11.08
CA ALA A 96 -9.84 -21.68 11.72
C ALA A 96 -9.18 -22.64 10.71
N GLY A 97 -7.88 -22.85 10.88
CA GLY A 97 -7.06 -23.68 9.99
C GLY A 97 -6.60 -22.99 8.70
N ARG A 98 -7.01 -21.74 8.43
CA ARG A 98 -6.35 -20.93 7.41
C ARG A 98 -4.90 -20.74 7.78
N LEU A 99 -4.05 -20.81 6.77
CA LEU A 99 -2.61 -20.76 6.99
C LEU A 99 -1.97 -19.86 5.94
N ILE A 100 -1.16 -18.91 6.40
CA ILE A 100 -0.30 -18.12 5.52
C ILE A 100 1.14 -18.42 5.88
N ILE A 101 1.93 -18.84 4.90
CA ILE A 101 3.37 -19.05 5.06
C ILE A 101 4.09 -18.25 4.00
N ASP A 102 5.04 -17.45 4.43
CA ASP A 102 5.96 -16.74 3.57
C ASP A 102 7.37 -17.26 3.86
N ASP A 103 8.01 -17.83 2.82
CA ASP A 103 9.36 -18.38 2.90
C ASP A 103 10.44 -17.37 2.46
N GLY A 104 10.06 -16.10 2.35
CA GLY A 104 10.93 -15.01 1.92
C GLY A 104 11.04 -14.84 0.41
N THR A 105 10.51 -15.78 -0.35
CA THR A 105 10.38 -15.75 -1.82
C THR A 105 8.95 -15.87 -2.27
N THR A 106 8.22 -16.77 -1.64
CA THR A 106 6.84 -17.12 -1.98
C THR A 106 5.96 -17.08 -0.74
N ALA A 107 4.90 -16.30 -0.81
CA ALA A 107 3.81 -16.34 0.16
C ALA A 107 2.76 -17.36 -0.29
N ARG A 108 2.37 -18.25 0.60
CA ARG A 108 1.38 -19.31 0.39
C ARG A 108 0.23 -19.12 1.35
N HIS A 109 -0.97 -18.99 0.82
CA HIS A 109 -2.19 -18.92 1.60
C HIS A 109 -3.03 -20.14 1.32
N TYR A 110 -3.20 -21.00 2.31
CA TYR A 110 -4.08 -22.17 2.26
C TYR A 110 -5.45 -21.84 2.86
N GLU A 111 -6.50 -22.09 2.09
CA GLU A 111 -7.90 -21.95 2.50
C GLU A 111 -8.52 -23.35 2.64
N PRO A 112 -8.66 -23.87 3.87
CA PRO A 112 -9.13 -25.25 4.10
C PRO A 112 -10.57 -25.47 3.64
N ALA A 113 -11.45 -24.48 3.79
CA ALA A 113 -12.85 -24.59 3.37
C ALA A 113 -13.03 -24.83 1.85
N LEU A 114 -12.04 -24.46 1.05
CA LEU A 114 -12.01 -24.63 -0.40
C LEU A 114 -11.04 -25.72 -0.86
N ASN A 115 -10.21 -26.24 0.05
CA ASN A 115 -9.03 -27.05 -0.24
C ASN A 115 -8.17 -26.43 -1.36
N MET A 116 -7.87 -25.12 -1.22
CA MET A 116 -7.13 -24.35 -2.20
C MET A 116 -5.88 -23.70 -1.59
N LEU A 117 -4.79 -23.74 -2.32
CA LEU A 117 -3.56 -23.03 -2.05
C LEU A 117 -3.38 -21.88 -3.04
N PHE A 118 -3.27 -20.67 -2.52
CA PHE A 118 -2.93 -19.50 -3.31
C PHE A 118 -1.44 -19.21 -3.11
N GLU A 119 -0.68 -19.11 -4.19
CA GLU A 119 0.73 -18.77 -4.15
C GLU A 119 0.99 -17.40 -4.78
N ASP A 120 1.76 -16.58 -4.11
CA ASP A 120 2.20 -15.27 -4.57
C ASP A 120 3.69 -15.04 -4.24
N ARG A 121 4.26 -13.94 -4.70
CA ARG A 121 5.57 -13.51 -4.24
C ARG A 121 5.54 -13.15 -2.76
N SER A 122 6.71 -13.23 -2.12
CA SER A 122 6.87 -12.81 -0.72
C SER A 122 6.34 -11.40 -0.49
N ILE A 123 5.63 -11.23 0.60
CA ILE A 123 5.06 -9.97 1.05
C ILE A 123 5.99 -9.21 2.00
N GLN A 124 7.11 -9.82 2.39
CA GLN A 124 8.01 -9.32 3.45
C GLN A 124 8.89 -8.14 3.03
N ASP A 125 8.95 -7.80 1.75
CA ASP A 125 9.81 -6.72 1.25
C ASP A 125 9.18 -5.31 1.31
N ALA A 126 7.97 -5.17 1.86
CA ALA A 126 7.24 -3.91 1.88
C ALA A 126 7.79 -2.85 2.88
N GLY A 127 8.80 -3.20 3.68
CA GLY A 127 9.44 -2.31 4.65
C GLY A 127 10.79 -1.77 4.17
N GLY A 128 11.46 -1.00 5.01
CA GLY A 128 12.80 -0.52 4.77
C GLY A 128 12.90 1.00 4.58
N PRO A 129 14.05 1.51 4.10
CA PRO A 129 14.32 2.95 4.02
C PRO A 129 13.27 3.76 3.24
N ALA A 130 12.70 3.16 2.18
CA ALA A 130 11.65 3.80 1.39
C ALA A 130 10.34 3.99 2.18
N ALA A 131 9.94 3.02 3.00
CA ALA A 131 8.76 3.14 3.86
C ALA A 131 8.96 4.24 4.93
N LEU A 132 10.12 4.28 5.57
CA LEU A 132 10.44 5.33 6.54
C LEU A 132 10.37 6.72 5.89
N THR A 133 10.93 6.88 4.68
CA THR A 133 10.90 8.14 3.95
C THR A 133 9.48 8.57 3.62
N LEU A 134 8.63 7.64 3.13
CA LEU A 134 7.23 7.94 2.83
C LEU A 134 6.45 8.32 4.08
N LEU A 135 6.58 7.55 5.16
CA LEU A 135 5.88 7.83 6.41
C LEU A 135 6.31 9.17 7.00
N THR A 136 7.62 9.47 7.04
CA THR A 136 8.09 10.75 7.57
C THR A 136 7.77 11.95 6.68
N ARG A 137 7.45 11.74 5.42
CA ARG A 137 7.01 12.78 4.49
C ARG A 137 5.51 13.05 4.58
N ASN A 138 4.72 12.01 4.77
CA ASN A 138 3.27 12.05 4.61
C ASN A 138 2.49 12.03 5.93
N TYR A 139 3.20 11.83 7.07
CA TYR A 139 2.59 11.72 8.39
C TYR A 139 3.31 12.57 9.41
N ASP A 140 2.53 13.18 10.30
CA ASP A 140 3.03 13.69 11.57
C ASP A 140 3.26 12.51 12.52
N ILE A 141 4.50 12.38 13.00
CA ILE A 141 4.90 11.27 13.85
C ILE A 141 5.20 11.82 15.24
N LEU A 142 4.38 11.46 16.21
CA LEU A 142 4.48 11.95 17.59
C LEU A 142 4.73 10.79 18.55
N LEU A 143 5.62 10.97 19.51
CA LEU A 143 5.75 10.12 20.67
C LEU A 143 4.76 10.61 21.73
N LEU A 144 3.74 9.78 22.01
CA LEU A 144 2.72 10.07 23.02
C LEU A 144 3.18 9.72 24.44
N GLY A 145 4.21 8.89 24.58
CA GLY A 145 4.74 8.43 25.86
C GLY A 145 5.13 6.96 25.83
N THR A 146 5.00 6.31 26.97
CA THR A 146 5.24 4.88 27.14
C THR A 146 4.01 4.21 27.76
N ASP A 147 3.82 2.93 27.47
CA ASP A 147 2.75 2.09 28.00
C ASP A 147 3.28 0.68 28.24
N GLU A 148 2.50 -0.16 28.88
CA GLU A 148 2.84 -1.57 29.08
C GLU A 148 1.88 -2.46 28.29
N VAL A 149 2.43 -3.34 27.47
CA VAL A 149 1.67 -4.33 26.71
C VAL A 149 2.19 -5.73 27.06
N ILE A 150 1.34 -6.58 27.63
CA ILE A 150 1.67 -7.95 28.07
C ILE A 150 2.96 -8.05 28.91
N GLY A 151 3.12 -7.16 29.89
CA GLY A 151 4.28 -7.10 30.78
C GLY A 151 5.55 -6.52 30.14
N ARG A 152 5.43 -5.86 28.99
CA ARG A 152 6.56 -5.30 28.24
C ARG A 152 6.41 -3.79 28.07
N GLN A 153 7.47 -3.05 28.35
CA GLN A 153 7.49 -1.62 28.16
C GLN A 153 7.54 -1.26 26.66
N ALA A 154 6.64 -0.42 26.22
CA ALA A 154 6.51 0.00 24.84
C ALA A 154 6.50 1.53 24.70
N TYR A 155 7.09 2.05 23.63
CA TYR A 155 6.86 3.41 23.18
C TYR A 155 5.52 3.49 22.46
N VAL A 156 4.78 4.56 22.69
CA VAL A 156 3.49 4.80 22.01
C VAL A 156 3.68 5.89 20.98
N LEU A 157 3.66 5.52 19.70
CA LEU A 157 3.72 6.44 18.55
C LEU A 157 2.34 6.71 18.00
N SER A 158 2.07 7.96 17.62
CA SER A 158 0.94 8.34 16.77
C SER A 158 1.46 8.74 15.40
N LEU A 159 0.85 8.21 14.35
CA LEU A 159 1.07 8.57 12.96
C LEU A 159 -0.23 9.16 12.42
N THR A 160 -0.25 10.47 12.20
CA THR A 160 -1.42 11.18 11.66
C THR A 160 -1.12 11.60 10.22
N PRO A 161 -1.90 11.17 9.22
CA PRO A 161 -1.67 11.56 7.83
C PRO A 161 -1.88 13.06 7.62
N HIS A 162 -1.10 13.70 6.76
CA HIS A 162 -1.29 15.11 6.39
C HIS A 162 -2.57 15.32 5.57
N GLY A 163 -3.01 14.30 4.85
CA GLY A 163 -4.25 14.29 4.08
C GLY A 163 -5.32 13.38 4.69
N ALA A 164 -6.29 13.01 3.86
CA ALA A 164 -7.32 12.06 4.26
C ALA A 164 -6.70 10.66 4.46
N GLY A 165 -7.04 10.01 5.57
CA GLY A 165 -6.54 8.68 5.90
C GLY A 165 -6.89 8.25 7.31
N VAL A 166 -6.40 7.08 7.69
CA VAL A 166 -6.53 6.58 9.06
C VAL A 166 -5.37 7.05 9.91
N GLN A 167 -5.65 7.56 11.09
CA GLN A 167 -4.64 7.77 12.13
C GLN A 167 -4.23 6.41 12.67
N ARG A 168 -2.93 6.16 12.77
CA ARG A 168 -2.37 4.93 13.31
C ARG A 168 -1.65 5.19 14.62
N GLN A 169 -1.91 4.36 15.62
CA GLN A 169 -1.18 4.33 16.88
C GLN A 169 -0.43 3.00 17.00
N LEU A 170 0.85 3.06 17.39
CA LEU A 170 1.73 1.90 17.50
C LEU A 170 2.32 1.82 18.90
N TRP A 171 2.29 0.64 19.51
CA TRP A 171 3.01 0.31 20.74
C TRP A 171 4.25 -0.51 20.35
N VAL A 172 5.39 0.13 20.38
CA VAL A 172 6.67 -0.39 19.93
C VAL A 172 7.48 -0.86 21.14
N ASP A 173 7.76 -2.14 21.24
CA ASP A 173 8.57 -2.72 22.31
C ASP A 173 9.92 -2.03 22.43
N ARG A 174 10.28 -1.59 23.64
CA ARG A 174 11.47 -0.79 23.86
C ARG A 174 12.77 -1.55 23.66
N LEU A 175 12.76 -2.87 23.81
CA LEU A 175 13.96 -3.73 23.68
C LEU A 175 14.14 -4.25 22.26
N THR A 176 13.04 -4.67 21.62
CA THR A 176 13.11 -5.41 20.35
C THR A 176 12.67 -4.58 19.15
N GLY A 177 11.93 -3.48 19.37
CA GLY A 177 11.29 -2.73 18.30
C GLY A 177 10.03 -3.38 17.74
N THR A 178 9.66 -4.57 18.18
CA THR A 178 8.45 -5.26 17.71
C THR A 178 7.21 -4.46 18.06
N VAL A 179 6.31 -4.31 17.10
CA VAL A 179 4.99 -3.69 17.34
C VAL A 179 4.12 -4.69 18.10
N LEU A 180 3.92 -4.45 19.40
CA LEU A 180 3.13 -5.31 20.28
C LEU A 180 1.63 -5.09 20.13
N ARG A 181 1.22 -3.86 19.81
CA ARG A 181 -0.15 -3.43 19.58
C ARG A 181 -0.19 -2.35 18.50
N SER A 182 -1.23 -2.33 17.69
CA SER A 182 -1.54 -1.22 16.79
C SER A 182 -3.03 -0.94 16.77
N GLU A 183 -3.39 0.33 16.54
CA GLU A 183 -4.76 0.77 16.35
C GLU A 183 -4.84 1.73 15.16
N ASP A 184 -5.78 1.49 14.27
CA ASP A 184 -6.12 2.36 13.16
C ASP A 184 -7.49 2.99 13.42
N ARG A 185 -7.56 4.32 13.36
CA ARG A 185 -8.78 5.10 13.60
C ARG A 185 -9.12 5.95 12.38
N ASP A 186 -10.31 5.76 11.89
CA ASP A 186 -10.91 6.59 10.84
C ASP A 186 -11.65 7.76 11.52
N ALA A 187 -11.55 8.97 10.96
CA ALA A 187 -12.15 10.16 11.54
C ALA A 187 -13.68 10.08 11.68
N SER A 188 -14.35 9.37 10.78
CA SER A 188 -15.82 9.25 10.75
C SER A 188 -16.35 7.99 11.43
N ARG A 189 -15.55 6.92 11.51
CA ARG A 189 -15.98 5.58 11.98
C ARG A 189 -15.32 5.17 13.30
N GLY A 190 -14.38 5.95 13.81
CA GLY A 190 -13.62 5.62 15.03
C GLY A 190 -12.63 4.47 14.77
N LEU A 191 -12.53 3.53 15.69
CA LEU A 191 -11.63 2.38 15.58
C LEU A 191 -12.07 1.47 14.41
N VAL A 192 -11.19 1.24 13.45
CA VAL A 192 -11.46 0.38 12.28
C VAL A 192 -10.61 -0.88 12.26
N LEU A 193 -9.45 -0.85 12.92
CA LEU A 193 -8.58 -2.03 13.10
C LEU A 193 -7.84 -1.90 14.43
N ALA A 194 -7.78 -2.97 15.17
CA ALA A 194 -6.87 -3.12 16.32
C ALA A 194 -6.16 -4.47 16.22
N THR A 195 -4.87 -4.49 16.50
CA THR A 195 -4.10 -5.72 16.64
C THR A 195 -3.29 -5.67 17.91
N TYR A 196 -3.19 -6.77 18.63
CA TYR A 196 -2.28 -6.88 19.76
C TYR A 196 -1.87 -8.33 20.01
N PHE A 197 -0.67 -8.53 20.51
CA PHE A 197 -0.27 -9.81 21.02
C PHE A 197 -0.90 -10.05 22.41
N SER A 198 -1.61 -11.16 22.57
CA SER A 198 -2.03 -11.65 23.88
C SER A 198 -0.91 -12.46 24.57
N ARG A 199 0.02 -13.00 23.79
CA ARG A 199 1.24 -13.66 24.21
C ARG A 199 2.29 -13.49 23.12
N ILE A 200 3.53 -13.23 23.50
CA ILE A 200 4.69 -13.25 22.61
C ILE A 200 5.93 -13.78 23.32
N SER A 201 6.73 -14.56 22.61
CA SER A 201 8.02 -15.07 23.07
C SER A 201 9.10 -14.71 22.05
N PHE A 202 10.24 -14.31 22.55
CA PHE A 202 11.45 -14.02 21.78
C PHE A 202 12.52 -15.06 22.09
N SER A 203 13.59 -15.09 21.37
CA SER A 203 14.72 -16.04 21.60
C SER A 203 14.39 -17.50 21.31
N LEU A 204 13.63 -17.76 20.27
CA LEU A 204 13.24 -19.08 19.84
C LEU A 204 14.18 -19.61 18.77
N ASN A 205 14.49 -20.90 18.84
CA ASN A 205 15.18 -21.60 17.75
C ASN A 205 14.14 -22.22 16.80
N LEU A 206 13.48 -21.38 16.01
CA LEU A 206 12.50 -21.83 15.02
C LEU A 206 13.24 -22.48 13.83
N PRO A 207 13.01 -23.77 13.52
CA PRO A 207 13.64 -24.40 12.38
C PRO A 207 13.06 -23.82 11.06
N ALA A 208 13.91 -23.60 10.06
CA ALA A 208 13.47 -23.08 8.76
C ALA A 208 12.43 -24.00 8.08
N ALA A 209 12.44 -25.29 8.39
CA ALA A 209 11.45 -26.25 7.90
C ALA A 209 10.01 -25.92 8.36
N TYR A 210 9.85 -25.22 9.49
CA TYR A 210 8.55 -24.80 10.01
C TYR A 210 7.87 -23.78 9.10
N PHE A 211 8.63 -23.06 8.27
CA PHE A 211 8.16 -22.08 7.31
C PHE A 211 8.03 -22.67 5.89
N ARG A 212 8.06 -23.99 5.75
CA ARG A 212 7.76 -24.68 4.50
C ARG A 212 6.39 -25.33 4.62
N TYR A 213 5.61 -25.25 3.57
CA TYR A 213 4.27 -25.81 3.54
C TYR A 213 4.08 -26.77 2.36
N ARG A 214 3.50 -27.92 2.66
CA ARG A 214 2.97 -28.84 1.66
C ARG A 214 1.46 -28.91 1.84
N PRO A 215 0.68 -28.57 0.80
CA PRO A 215 -0.76 -28.63 0.89
C PRO A 215 -1.23 -30.08 1.06
N PRO A 216 -2.43 -30.29 1.64
CA PRO A 216 -3.05 -31.60 1.71
C PRO A 216 -3.26 -32.23 0.33
N ALA A 217 -3.42 -33.57 0.30
CA ALA A 217 -3.74 -34.26 -0.92
C ALA A 217 -5.05 -33.74 -1.56
N GLY A 218 -5.02 -33.52 -2.87
CA GLY A 218 -6.15 -32.99 -3.61
C GLY A 218 -6.34 -31.47 -3.52
N ALA A 219 -5.48 -30.75 -2.81
CA ALA A 219 -5.51 -29.28 -2.81
C ALA A 219 -5.17 -28.74 -4.21
N ARG A 220 -5.97 -27.78 -4.67
CA ARG A 220 -5.72 -27.09 -5.93
C ARG A 220 -4.84 -25.87 -5.66
N THR A 221 -3.71 -25.78 -6.36
CA THR A 221 -2.85 -24.61 -6.30
C THR A 221 -3.23 -23.59 -7.36
N VAL A 222 -3.32 -22.33 -6.93
CA VAL A 222 -3.57 -21.15 -7.77
C VAL A 222 -2.41 -20.19 -7.57
N SER A 223 -1.62 -19.98 -8.62
CA SER A 223 -0.57 -18.98 -8.60
C SER A 223 -1.16 -17.61 -8.90
N LEU A 224 -1.04 -16.69 -7.96
CA LEU A 224 -1.52 -15.32 -8.10
C LEU A 224 -0.46 -14.40 -8.72
N GLN A 225 0.81 -14.69 -8.53
CA GLN A 225 2.01 -13.97 -9.02
C GLN A 225 1.94 -12.43 -8.97
N THR A 226 1.09 -11.85 -8.13
CA THR A 226 0.59 -10.51 -8.39
C THR A 226 0.41 -9.60 -7.19
N LEU A 227 0.09 -10.10 -6.00
CA LEU A 227 -0.41 -9.23 -4.94
C LEU A 227 0.67 -8.54 -4.11
N ALA A 228 1.88 -9.03 -4.11
CA ALA A 228 2.96 -8.56 -3.23
C ALA A 228 4.04 -7.71 -3.91
N GLY A 229 3.65 -6.78 -4.74
CA GLY A 229 4.61 -5.82 -5.28
C GLY A 229 5.21 -6.26 -6.62
N GLY A 230 4.46 -6.09 -7.67
CA GLY A 230 5.00 -6.04 -9.02
C GLY A 230 6.08 -4.96 -9.11
N THR A 231 7.12 -5.24 -9.87
CA THR A 231 8.19 -4.29 -10.15
C THR A 231 7.97 -3.56 -11.46
N LEU A 232 6.95 -3.98 -12.23
CA LEU A 232 6.66 -3.42 -13.54
C LEU A 232 6.08 -2.02 -13.40
N ASN A 233 6.57 -1.11 -14.24
CA ASN A 233 5.96 0.17 -14.44
C ASN A 233 4.77 0.07 -15.44
N PRO A 234 3.93 1.10 -15.59
CA PRO A 234 2.78 1.06 -16.48
C PRO A 234 3.11 0.77 -17.95
N ALA A 235 4.26 1.21 -18.46
CA ALA A 235 4.66 0.94 -19.83
C ALA A 235 5.05 -0.55 -20.02
N GLU A 236 5.75 -1.12 -19.04
CA GLU A 236 6.09 -2.56 -19.04
C GLU A 236 4.85 -3.44 -18.87
N LEU A 237 3.86 -3.00 -18.08
CA LEU A 237 2.55 -3.66 -17.99
C LEU A 237 1.84 -3.62 -19.34
N GLN A 238 1.76 -2.43 -19.96
CA GLN A 238 1.16 -2.26 -21.28
C GLN A 238 1.75 -3.19 -22.33
N ALA A 239 3.07 -3.43 -22.29
CA ALA A 239 3.75 -4.32 -23.23
C ALA A 239 3.40 -5.81 -23.02
N GLN A 240 2.84 -6.19 -21.87
CA GLN A 240 2.56 -7.58 -21.50
C GLN A 240 1.07 -7.96 -21.53
N VAL A 241 0.18 -6.98 -21.70
CA VAL A 241 -1.27 -7.20 -21.77
C VAL A 241 -1.83 -6.74 -23.10
N GLY A 242 -2.88 -7.40 -23.57
CA GLY A 242 -3.54 -7.11 -24.86
C GLY A 242 -4.65 -6.04 -24.77
N PHE A 243 -4.65 -5.22 -23.72
CA PHE A 243 -5.65 -4.16 -23.48
C PHE A 243 -4.98 -2.90 -22.92
N PRO A 244 -5.59 -1.72 -23.01
CA PRO A 244 -4.97 -0.49 -22.47
C PRO A 244 -4.88 -0.54 -20.94
N VAL A 245 -3.68 -0.27 -20.40
CA VAL A 245 -3.48 -0.09 -18.97
C VAL A 245 -3.87 1.34 -18.59
N LEU A 246 -4.79 1.47 -17.65
CA LEU A 246 -5.27 2.75 -17.19
C LEU A 246 -4.49 3.18 -15.94
N VAL A 247 -4.13 4.45 -15.90
CA VAL A 247 -3.42 5.03 -14.76
C VAL A 247 -4.05 6.36 -14.37
N PRO A 248 -4.17 6.69 -13.09
CA PRO A 248 -4.71 7.97 -12.69
C PRO A 248 -3.77 9.10 -13.14
N PRO A 249 -4.27 10.16 -13.81
CA PRO A 249 -3.47 11.30 -14.22
C PRO A 249 -2.98 12.13 -13.04
N ALA A 250 -3.65 12.04 -11.90
CA ALA A 250 -3.28 12.66 -10.64
C ALA A 250 -3.59 11.70 -9.48
N LEU A 251 -2.80 11.79 -8.42
CA LEU A 251 -3.02 11.06 -7.17
C LEU A 251 -3.26 12.06 -6.03
N PRO A 252 -3.98 11.67 -4.98
CA PRO A 252 -4.03 12.44 -3.75
C PRO A 252 -2.64 12.71 -3.21
N GLU A 253 -2.50 13.79 -2.44
CA GLU A 253 -1.23 14.14 -1.84
C GLU A 253 -0.64 12.97 -1.03
N GLY A 254 0.67 12.76 -1.17
CA GLY A 254 1.40 11.69 -0.50
C GLY A 254 1.40 10.35 -1.23
N TYR A 255 0.43 10.05 -2.07
CA TYR A 255 0.41 8.79 -2.80
C TYR A 255 1.42 8.77 -3.94
N THR A 256 2.08 7.63 -4.10
CA THR A 256 3.01 7.35 -5.20
C THR A 256 2.77 5.96 -5.75
N PHE A 257 3.11 5.76 -7.02
CA PHE A 257 3.11 4.43 -7.64
C PHE A 257 4.16 3.53 -6.98
N ARG A 258 3.78 2.29 -6.65
CA ARG A 258 4.62 1.31 -5.93
C ARG A 258 4.97 0.08 -6.75
N GLY A 259 4.59 0.08 -8.02
CA GLY A 259 4.82 -1.02 -8.92
C GLY A 259 3.54 -1.71 -9.38
N GLY A 260 3.67 -2.50 -10.40
CA GLY A 260 2.59 -3.28 -10.97
C GLY A 260 3.03 -4.67 -11.42
N ALA A 261 2.06 -5.51 -11.76
CA ALA A 261 2.30 -6.87 -12.23
C ALA A 261 1.20 -7.33 -13.18
N VAL A 262 1.49 -8.33 -13.99
CA VAL A 262 0.48 -9.03 -14.78
C VAL A 262 0.07 -10.31 -14.05
N SER A 263 -1.22 -10.44 -13.78
CA SER A 263 -1.81 -11.66 -13.23
C SER A 263 -2.45 -12.48 -14.34
N ARG A 264 -2.22 -13.79 -14.32
CA ARG A 264 -2.87 -14.73 -15.24
C ARG A 264 -3.57 -15.81 -14.43
N PHE A 265 -4.88 -15.93 -14.63
CA PHE A 265 -5.70 -16.94 -13.99
C PHE A 265 -6.51 -17.70 -15.06
N GLY A 266 -6.05 -18.89 -15.46
CA GLY A 266 -6.58 -19.56 -16.63
C GLY A 266 -6.43 -18.71 -17.89
N SER A 267 -7.51 -18.44 -18.58
CA SER A 267 -7.55 -17.53 -19.73
C SER A 267 -7.66 -16.05 -19.35
N LEU A 268 -7.88 -15.72 -18.07
CA LEU A 268 -7.97 -14.35 -17.59
C LEU A 268 -6.60 -13.75 -17.41
N THR A 269 -6.33 -12.67 -18.11
CA THR A 269 -5.18 -11.80 -17.87
C THR A 269 -5.65 -10.51 -17.24
N SER A 270 -5.01 -10.05 -16.17
CA SER A 270 -5.27 -8.73 -15.58
C SER A 270 -3.97 -7.96 -15.33
N ALA A 271 -4.02 -6.64 -15.47
CA ALA A 271 -2.98 -5.74 -14.99
C ALA A 271 -3.27 -5.36 -13.54
N TYR A 272 -2.25 -5.36 -12.72
CA TYR A 272 -2.28 -4.91 -11.33
C TYR A 272 -1.41 -3.69 -11.17
N LEU A 273 -1.94 -2.64 -10.54
CA LEU A 273 -1.19 -1.42 -10.22
C LEU A 273 -1.41 -1.08 -8.75
N ARG A 274 -0.35 -0.68 -8.06
CA ARG A 274 -0.38 -0.33 -6.65
C ARG A 274 0.13 1.07 -6.39
N TYR A 275 -0.59 1.81 -5.57
CA TYR A 275 -0.27 3.15 -5.09
C TYR A 275 -0.31 3.16 -3.57
N SER A 276 0.56 3.96 -2.92
CA SER A 276 0.58 4.07 -1.46
C SER A 276 1.19 5.40 -1.03
N ASP A 277 0.71 5.91 0.11
CA ASP A 277 1.29 7.04 0.85
C ASP A 277 2.24 6.59 1.98
N GLY A 278 2.44 5.28 2.13
CA GLY A 278 3.19 4.62 3.20
C GLY A 278 2.31 4.01 4.29
N GLY A 279 1.12 4.54 4.52
CA GLY A 279 0.14 4.02 5.50
C GLY A 279 -1.11 3.45 4.86
N ASN A 280 -1.57 4.04 3.77
CA ASN A 280 -2.72 3.59 3.00
C ASN A 280 -2.30 3.02 1.64
N ILE A 281 -3.16 2.18 1.08
CA ILE A 281 -2.95 1.52 -0.22
C ILE A 281 -4.18 1.73 -1.09
N ILE A 282 -3.95 1.91 -2.39
CA ILE A 282 -4.94 1.78 -3.46
C ILE A 282 -4.34 0.83 -4.50
N SER A 283 -5.05 -0.24 -4.80
CA SER A 283 -4.66 -1.23 -5.80
C SER A 283 -5.74 -1.31 -6.88
N PHE A 284 -5.35 -1.24 -8.15
CA PHE A 284 -6.23 -1.46 -9.27
C PHE A 284 -5.94 -2.79 -9.93
N PHE A 285 -7.00 -3.52 -10.26
CA PHE A 285 -6.98 -4.72 -11.09
C PHE A 285 -7.80 -4.43 -12.32
N GLU A 286 -7.19 -4.52 -13.49
CA GLU A 286 -7.80 -4.20 -14.78
C GLU A 286 -7.80 -5.45 -15.65
N ALA A 287 -8.97 -5.82 -16.16
CA ALA A 287 -9.15 -6.96 -17.04
C ALA A 287 -10.21 -6.67 -18.11
N PRO A 288 -10.22 -7.34 -19.26
CA PRO A 288 -11.28 -7.16 -20.25
C PRO A 288 -12.67 -7.36 -19.65
N ALA A 289 -13.61 -6.49 -19.99
CA ALA A 289 -14.99 -6.58 -19.53
C ALA A 289 -15.62 -7.92 -19.96
N GLY A 290 -16.50 -8.47 -19.11
CA GLY A 290 -17.12 -9.75 -19.35
C GLY A 290 -16.27 -10.98 -19.00
N SER A 291 -14.97 -10.83 -18.75
CA SER A 291 -14.09 -11.94 -18.37
C SER A 291 -14.37 -12.49 -16.96
N ILE A 292 -14.99 -11.68 -16.10
CA ILE A 292 -15.44 -12.05 -14.74
C ILE A 292 -16.91 -11.66 -14.59
N GLY A 293 -17.69 -12.47 -13.87
CA GLY A 293 -19.11 -12.17 -13.60
C GLY A 293 -19.29 -10.88 -12.78
N TRP A 294 -20.38 -10.13 -13.04
CA TRP A 294 -20.70 -8.93 -12.26
C TRP A 294 -21.04 -9.32 -10.82
N PRO A 295 -20.47 -8.63 -9.80
CA PRO A 295 -20.76 -8.97 -8.40
C PRO A 295 -22.20 -8.63 -8.04
N THR A 296 -22.84 -9.51 -7.28
CA THR A 296 -24.17 -9.27 -6.71
C THR A 296 -24.08 -8.50 -5.39
N ALA A 297 -22.94 -8.58 -4.69
CA ALA A 297 -22.70 -7.90 -3.43
C ALA A 297 -22.34 -6.42 -3.61
N GLY A 298 -22.53 -5.63 -2.55
CA GLY A 298 -22.14 -4.21 -2.49
C GLY A 298 -23.28 -3.26 -2.86
N GLN A 299 -23.08 -2.00 -2.49
CA GLN A 299 -24.00 -0.91 -2.80
C GLN A 299 -23.81 -0.44 -4.24
N PRO A 300 -24.90 -0.14 -4.99
CA PRO A 300 -24.79 0.46 -6.31
C PRO A 300 -24.23 1.88 -6.17
N VAL A 301 -23.21 2.19 -6.95
CA VAL A 301 -22.59 3.52 -7.00
C VAL A 301 -22.37 3.95 -8.45
N ARG A 302 -21.99 5.21 -8.65
CA ARG A 302 -21.51 5.69 -9.96
C ARG A 302 -20.06 6.13 -9.85
N VAL A 303 -19.24 5.61 -10.75
CA VAL A 303 -17.86 6.08 -10.96
C VAL A 303 -17.91 6.94 -12.23
N GLN A 304 -17.87 8.26 -12.06
CA GLN A 304 -18.28 9.21 -13.11
C GLN A 304 -19.72 8.89 -13.59
N SER A 305 -19.90 8.57 -14.88
CA SER A 305 -21.17 8.15 -15.45
C SER A 305 -21.42 6.64 -15.45
N GLN A 306 -20.39 5.83 -15.12
CA GLN A 306 -20.47 4.37 -15.22
C GLN A 306 -21.09 3.76 -13.96
N PRO A 307 -21.97 2.76 -14.11
CA PRO A 307 -22.49 2.00 -12.96
C PRO A 307 -21.36 1.19 -12.32
N GLY A 308 -21.37 1.13 -10.99
CA GLY A 308 -20.39 0.40 -10.22
C GLY A 308 -20.99 -0.25 -8.97
N ARG A 309 -20.17 -1.01 -8.27
CA ARG A 309 -20.47 -1.59 -6.97
C ARG A 309 -19.42 -1.21 -5.96
N PHE A 310 -19.85 -0.71 -4.82
CA PHE A 310 -19.00 -0.37 -3.69
C PHE A 310 -19.26 -1.32 -2.54
N ILE A 311 -18.20 -1.92 -1.98
CA ILE A 311 -18.26 -2.84 -0.86
C ILE A 311 -17.34 -2.27 0.22
N ASP A 312 -17.91 -1.86 1.35
CA ASP A 312 -17.15 -1.47 2.53
C ASP A 312 -16.95 -2.71 3.42
N LEU A 313 -15.70 -3.15 3.52
CA LEU A 313 -15.30 -4.27 4.37
C LEU A 313 -14.69 -3.77 5.70
N GLY A 314 -14.88 -2.48 6.01
CA GLY A 314 -14.35 -1.82 7.18
C GLY A 314 -12.93 -1.31 6.97
N TYR A 315 -11.93 -2.15 7.17
CA TYR A 315 -10.53 -1.79 6.92
C TYR A 315 -10.22 -1.66 5.43
N PHE A 316 -10.76 -2.55 4.59
CA PHE A 316 -10.65 -2.48 3.14
C PHE A 316 -11.96 -2.04 2.48
N ARG A 317 -11.82 -1.36 1.36
CA ARG A 317 -12.92 -0.95 0.46
C ARG A 317 -12.66 -1.53 -0.91
N VAL A 318 -13.72 -1.99 -1.55
CA VAL A 318 -13.67 -2.53 -2.91
C VAL A 318 -14.64 -1.74 -3.76
N LEU A 319 -14.16 -1.24 -4.88
CA LEU A 319 -14.96 -0.55 -5.89
C LEU A 319 -14.80 -1.28 -7.21
N ILE A 320 -15.90 -1.65 -7.84
CA ILE A 320 -15.90 -2.40 -9.10
C ILE A 320 -16.77 -1.66 -10.11
N TRP A 321 -16.22 -1.41 -11.30
CA TRP A 321 -16.95 -0.78 -12.40
C TRP A 321 -16.40 -1.23 -13.75
N GLU A 322 -17.07 -0.83 -14.85
CA GLU A 322 -16.56 -1.03 -16.20
C GLU A 322 -16.32 0.30 -16.89
N GLN A 323 -15.17 0.41 -17.55
CA GLN A 323 -14.77 1.60 -18.28
C GLN A 323 -13.81 1.23 -19.42
N HIS A 324 -13.95 1.85 -20.58
CA HIS A 324 -13.09 1.60 -21.75
C HIS A 324 -13.00 0.12 -22.18
N GLY A 325 -14.05 -0.66 -22.03
CA GLY A 325 -14.05 -2.10 -22.30
C GLY A 325 -13.33 -2.95 -21.28
N LEU A 326 -12.94 -2.35 -20.14
CA LEU A 326 -12.29 -3.04 -19.03
C LEU A 326 -13.23 -3.15 -17.84
N ARG A 327 -13.14 -4.25 -17.11
CA ARG A 327 -13.58 -4.38 -15.73
C ARG A 327 -12.43 -3.95 -14.82
N ILE A 328 -12.69 -2.97 -13.98
CA ILE A 328 -11.72 -2.43 -13.03
C ILE A 328 -12.21 -2.73 -11.62
N THR A 329 -11.32 -3.27 -10.81
CA THR A 329 -11.53 -3.45 -9.38
C THR A 329 -10.50 -2.65 -8.62
N ALA A 330 -10.94 -1.64 -7.89
CA ALA A 330 -10.09 -0.91 -6.95
C ALA A 330 -10.27 -1.49 -5.55
N VAL A 331 -9.15 -1.78 -4.89
CA VAL A 331 -9.12 -2.29 -3.51
C VAL A 331 -8.15 -1.44 -2.70
N GLY A 332 -8.55 -1.01 -1.52
CA GLY A 332 -7.62 -0.22 -0.70
C GLY A 332 -8.07 0.03 0.72
N THR A 333 -7.14 0.56 1.50
CA THR A 333 -7.37 1.08 2.86
C THR A 333 -7.68 2.58 2.84
N ALA A 334 -7.48 3.24 1.69
CA ALA A 334 -7.80 4.65 1.51
C ALA A 334 -9.28 4.94 1.86
N PRO A 335 -9.61 6.14 2.37
CA PRO A 335 -10.99 6.57 2.57
C PRO A 335 -11.85 6.43 1.32
N SER A 336 -13.16 6.23 1.50
CA SER A 336 -14.10 6.01 0.38
C SER A 336 -14.03 7.12 -0.66
N ASP A 337 -14.01 8.38 -0.19
CA ASP A 337 -13.96 9.55 -1.07
C ASP A 337 -12.65 9.61 -1.87
N THR A 338 -11.52 9.27 -1.23
CA THR A 338 -10.23 9.18 -1.88
C THR A 338 -10.21 8.09 -2.95
N LEU A 339 -10.76 6.90 -2.62
CA LEU A 339 -10.85 5.79 -3.58
C LEU A 339 -11.73 6.14 -4.77
N MET A 340 -12.90 6.76 -4.52
CA MET A 340 -13.83 7.22 -5.54
C MET A 340 -13.23 8.32 -6.43
N LEU A 341 -12.51 9.27 -5.81
CA LEU A 341 -11.81 10.35 -6.53
C LEU A 341 -10.77 9.78 -7.51
N VAL A 342 -9.90 8.89 -7.03
CA VAL A 342 -8.85 8.30 -7.88
C VAL A 342 -9.45 7.42 -8.97
N ALA A 343 -10.44 6.60 -8.63
CA ALA A 343 -11.15 5.76 -9.59
C ALA A 343 -11.84 6.60 -10.71
N GLY A 344 -12.44 7.71 -10.33
CA GLY A 344 -13.07 8.63 -11.28
C GLY A 344 -12.09 9.35 -12.23
N GLN A 345 -10.80 9.32 -11.92
CA GLN A 345 -9.77 9.96 -12.75
C GLN A 345 -9.11 9.01 -13.77
N LEU A 346 -9.40 7.70 -13.71
CA LEU A 346 -8.87 6.75 -14.68
C LEU A 346 -9.46 7.03 -16.06
N VAL A 347 -8.69 7.63 -16.96
CA VAL A 347 -9.14 8.01 -18.32
C VAL A 347 -8.12 7.56 -19.36
N ALA A 348 -8.56 6.76 -20.30
CA ALA A 348 -7.86 6.57 -21.57
C ALA A 348 -8.12 7.80 -22.48
N GLY A 349 -7.09 8.28 -23.16
CA GLY A 349 -7.26 9.26 -24.25
C GLY A 349 -6.98 10.72 -23.93
N ARG A 350 -6.86 11.14 -22.67
CA ARG A 350 -6.39 12.51 -22.32
C ARG A 350 -4.88 12.62 -22.11
N GLU A 351 -4.16 11.51 -22.16
CA GLU A 351 -2.75 11.48 -21.79
C GLU A 351 -1.88 12.34 -22.71
N GLN A 352 -2.13 12.32 -24.01
CA GLN A 352 -1.37 13.14 -24.96
C GLN A 352 -1.55 14.64 -24.72
N ALA A 353 -2.76 15.09 -24.39
CA ALA A 353 -3.04 16.49 -24.06
C ALA A 353 -2.32 16.90 -22.76
N LEU A 354 -2.32 16.03 -21.77
CA LEU A 354 -1.62 16.24 -20.48
C LEU A 354 -0.11 16.23 -20.64
N VAL A 355 0.46 15.33 -21.46
CA VAL A 355 1.89 15.34 -21.81
C VAL A 355 2.27 16.68 -22.42
N THR A 356 1.50 17.15 -23.39
CA THR A 356 1.74 18.44 -24.07
C THR A 356 1.67 19.61 -23.08
N ASP A 357 0.68 19.61 -22.19
CA ASP A 357 0.52 20.65 -21.19
C ASP A 357 1.67 20.70 -20.16
N VAL A 358 2.05 19.53 -19.63
CA VAL A 358 3.19 19.44 -18.68
C VAL A 358 4.49 19.84 -19.36
N SER A 359 4.76 19.33 -20.58
CA SER A 359 5.95 19.69 -21.36
C SER A 359 6.07 21.21 -21.56
N ARG A 360 4.97 21.86 -21.92
CA ARG A 360 4.92 23.32 -22.10
C ARG A 360 5.21 24.07 -20.78
N ARG A 361 4.61 23.62 -19.66
CA ARG A 361 4.77 24.30 -18.35
C ARG A 361 6.13 24.09 -17.73
N THR A 362 6.74 22.95 -17.92
CA THR A 362 8.04 22.59 -17.33
C THR A 362 9.22 22.84 -18.27
N ALA A 363 8.97 23.27 -19.51
CA ALA A 363 9.95 23.32 -20.59
C ALA A 363 10.66 21.97 -20.84
N ALA A 364 9.99 20.88 -20.48
CA ALA A 364 10.51 19.52 -20.61
C ALA A 364 10.22 18.96 -22.00
N ASP A 365 11.11 18.08 -22.48
CA ASP A 365 10.86 17.32 -23.66
C ASP A 365 9.68 16.35 -23.46
N PRO A 366 8.71 16.29 -24.40
CA PRO A 366 7.55 15.39 -24.33
C PRO A 366 7.91 13.92 -24.12
N GLU A 367 9.03 13.44 -24.66
CA GLU A 367 9.49 12.05 -24.49
C GLU A 367 9.93 11.80 -23.05
N THR A 368 10.61 12.77 -22.43
CA THR A 368 10.96 12.70 -21.00
C THR A 368 9.70 12.64 -20.13
N VAL A 369 8.69 13.44 -20.44
CA VAL A 369 7.40 13.39 -19.71
C VAL A 369 6.73 12.02 -19.89
N ARG A 370 6.71 11.44 -21.12
CA ARG A 370 6.16 10.10 -21.37
C ARG A 370 6.97 9.02 -20.66
N ARG A 371 8.30 9.10 -20.67
CA ARG A 371 9.16 8.16 -19.95
C ARG A 371 8.85 8.16 -18.46
N LEU A 372 8.83 9.33 -17.82
CA LEU A 372 8.51 9.45 -16.40
C LEU A 372 7.08 8.95 -16.10
N ARG A 373 6.15 9.21 -17.01
CA ARG A 373 4.79 8.68 -16.91
C ARG A 373 4.77 7.16 -16.99
N GLY A 374 5.53 6.58 -17.91
CA GLY A 374 5.75 5.14 -18.04
C GLY A 374 6.43 4.51 -16.82
N GLU A 375 7.24 5.26 -16.09
CA GLU A 375 7.84 4.86 -14.81
C GLU A 375 6.85 4.93 -13.61
N GLY A 376 5.61 5.43 -13.85
CA GLY A 376 4.54 5.45 -12.86
C GLY A 376 4.30 6.80 -12.17
N LEU A 377 5.04 7.86 -12.54
CA LEU A 377 4.79 9.19 -12.01
C LEU A 377 3.49 9.79 -12.55
N THR A 378 2.74 10.45 -11.70
CA THR A 378 1.59 11.26 -12.13
C THR A 378 2.04 12.58 -12.76
N PHE A 379 1.20 13.22 -13.53
CA PHE A 379 1.52 14.53 -14.14
C PHE A 379 1.88 15.61 -13.10
N PRO A 380 1.19 15.75 -11.95
CA PRO A 380 1.60 16.63 -10.89
C PRO A 380 2.98 16.27 -10.28
N GLU A 381 3.29 14.97 -10.13
CA GLU A 381 4.62 14.54 -9.66
C GLU A 381 5.71 14.89 -10.66
N ILE A 382 5.46 14.69 -11.95
CA ILE A 382 6.38 15.09 -13.01
C ILE A 382 6.63 16.59 -12.96
N ALA A 383 5.58 17.41 -12.89
CA ALA A 383 5.74 18.86 -12.80
C ALA A 383 6.55 19.29 -11.55
N ARG A 384 6.26 18.69 -10.40
CA ARG A 384 7.04 18.90 -9.15
C ARG A 384 8.49 18.45 -9.29
N THR A 385 8.73 17.30 -9.91
CA THR A 385 10.07 16.77 -10.15
C THR A 385 10.91 17.76 -10.97
N PHE A 386 10.36 18.30 -12.05
CA PHE A 386 11.04 19.32 -12.84
C PHE A 386 11.27 20.60 -12.07
N ALA A 387 10.30 21.06 -11.27
CA ALA A 387 10.45 22.26 -10.44
C ALA A 387 11.57 22.07 -9.39
N ILE A 388 11.63 20.93 -8.74
CA ILE A 388 12.69 20.60 -7.77
C ILE A 388 14.05 20.47 -8.48
N ALA A 389 14.12 19.75 -9.60
CA ALA A 389 15.33 19.57 -10.38
C ALA A 389 15.93 20.93 -10.80
N HIS A 390 15.08 21.81 -11.33
CA HIS A 390 15.48 23.17 -11.70
C HIS A 390 15.93 24.01 -10.50
N ALA A 391 15.18 23.99 -9.39
CA ALA A 391 15.50 24.76 -8.19
C ALA A 391 16.80 24.31 -7.51
N LEU A 392 17.17 23.03 -7.64
CA LEU A 392 18.38 22.45 -7.04
C LEU A 392 19.54 22.33 -8.02
N GLY A 393 19.34 22.62 -9.31
CA GLY A 393 20.37 22.44 -10.36
C GLY A 393 20.80 20.98 -10.51
N THR A 394 19.89 20.02 -10.29
CA THR A 394 20.18 18.58 -10.35
C THR A 394 19.46 17.91 -11.52
N SER A 395 19.85 16.65 -11.83
CA SER A 395 19.18 15.92 -12.90
C SER A 395 17.77 15.47 -12.51
N VAL A 396 16.90 15.33 -13.49
CA VAL A 396 15.53 14.81 -13.31
C VAL A 396 15.58 13.41 -12.69
N ASP A 397 16.48 12.54 -13.13
CA ASP A 397 16.58 11.16 -12.63
C ASP A 397 17.05 11.11 -11.16
N THR A 398 17.96 12.00 -10.75
CA THR A 398 18.34 12.15 -9.34
C THR A 398 17.14 12.63 -8.51
N THR A 399 16.39 13.58 -9.04
CA THR A 399 15.18 14.11 -8.37
C THR A 399 14.08 13.04 -8.28
N VAL A 400 13.88 12.22 -9.30
CA VAL A 400 12.96 11.08 -9.27
C VAL A 400 13.32 10.12 -8.13
N ARG A 401 14.58 9.72 -8.00
CA ARG A 401 15.04 8.86 -6.90
C ARG A 401 14.79 9.48 -5.53
N PHE A 402 14.95 10.78 -5.42
CA PHE A 402 14.67 11.53 -4.20
C PHE A 402 13.16 11.56 -3.89
N VAL A 403 12.32 11.89 -4.87
CA VAL A 403 10.86 11.96 -4.72
C VAL A 403 10.27 10.58 -4.39
N HIS A 404 10.77 9.50 -4.99
CA HIS A 404 10.33 8.13 -4.72
C HIS A 404 10.98 7.49 -3.48
N GLY A 405 11.83 8.23 -2.76
CA GLY A 405 12.41 7.78 -1.49
C GLY A 405 13.58 6.80 -1.61
N SER A 406 14.10 6.56 -2.82
CA SER A 406 15.29 5.74 -3.03
C SER A 406 16.60 6.51 -2.81
N LEU A 407 16.52 7.85 -2.68
CA LEU A 407 17.61 8.73 -2.31
C LEU A 407 17.20 9.57 -1.08
N SER A 408 17.96 9.50 -0.01
CA SER A 408 17.62 10.22 1.23
C SER A 408 17.91 11.73 1.12
N VAL A 409 17.26 12.52 1.99
CA VAL A 409 17.55 13.96 2.13
C VAL A 409 19.02 14.20 2.47
N THR A 410 19.60 13.35 3.31
CA THR A 410 21.00 13.47 3.75
C THR A 410 21.95 13.22 2.59
N ASP A 411 21.70 12.18 1.80
CA ASP A 411 22.55 11.82 0.67
C ASP A 411 22.47 12.85 -0.44
N LEU A 412 21.24 13.31 -0.77
CA LEU A 412 21.07 14.36 -1.77
C LEU A 412 21.71 15.69 -1.31
N ALA A 413 21.58 16.05 -0.03
CA ALA A 413 22.21 17.24 0.51
C ALA A 413 23.74 17.16 0.42
N ALA A 414 24.33 15.99 0.73
CA ALA A 414 25.76 15.75 0.58
C ALA A 414 26.21 15.88 -0.88
N GLN A 415 25.46 15.29 -1.84
CA GLN A 415 25.76 15.42 -3.27
C GLN A 415 25.74 16.86 -3.77
N LEU A 416 24.85 17.69 -3.21
CA LEU A 416 24.69 19.10 -3.61
C LEU A 416 25.54 20.06 -2.77
N GLY A 417 26.34 19.59 -1.80
CA GLY A 417 27.11 20.43 -0.89
C GLY A 417 26.24 21.31 0.01
N MET A 418 25.01 20.89 0.30
CA MET A 418 24.02 21.62 1.08
C MET A 418 23.83 21.03 2.48
N ARG A 419 23.38 21.85 3.43
CA ARG A 419 22.87 21.32 4.70
C ARG A 419 21.48 20.71 4.48
N PRO A 420 21.12 19.59 5.14
CA PRO A 420 19.82 18.94 4.98
C PRO A 420 18.62 19.87 5.17
N ASP A 421 18.69 20.81 6.11
CA ASP A 421 17.60 21.76 6.38
C ASP A 421 17.44 22.79 5.26
N ALA A 422 18.56 23.26 4.70
CA ALA A 422 18.56 24.17 3.54
C ALA A 422 17.96 23.45 2.31
N LEU A 423 18.30 22.17 2.11
CA LEU A 423 17.70 21.36 1.06
C LEU A 423 16.18 21.22 1.25
N ARG A 424 15.70 20.89 2.46
CA ARG A 424 14.26 20.81 2.74
C ARG A 424 13.53 22.11 2.45
N ALA A 425 14.13 23.24 2.84
CA ALA A 425 13.55 24.56 2.57
C ALA A 425 13.49 24.87 1.06
N ALA A 426 14.52 24.52 0.30
CA ALA A 426 14.56 24.70 -1.15
C ALA A 426 13.51 23.84 -1.86
N VAL A 427 13.40 22.57 -1.49
CA VAL A 427 12.38 21.64 -2.02
C VAL A 427 10.97 22.15 -1.72
N ARG A 428 10.69 22.59 -0.49
CA ARG A 428 9.37 23.14 -0.13
C ARG A 428 9.01 24.32 -1.01
N ARG A 429 9.90 25.31 -1.15
CA ARG A 429 9.67 26.47 -2.03
C ARG A 429 9.41 26.07 -3.49
N ALA A 430 10.15 25.10 -4.00
CA ALA A 430 9.95 24.61 -5.37
C ALA A 430 8.57 23.94 -5.56
N VAL A 431 8.13 23.16 -4.57
CA VAL A 431 6.81 22.51 -4.58
C VAL A 431 5.68 23.54 -4.46
N ASP A 432 5.81 24.52 -3.56
CA ASP A 432 4.81 25.59 -3.39
C ASP A 432 4.65 26.39 -4.69
N THR A 433 5.75 26.72 -5.35
CA THR A 433 5.74 27.42 -6.64
C THR A 433 5.05 26.58 -7.74
N ALA A 434 5.34 25.28 -7.78
CA ALA A 434 4.70 24.36 -8.76
C ALA A 434 3.19 24.18 -8.52
N SER A 435 2.75 24.28 -7.26
CA SER A 435 1.34 24.11 -6.87
C SER A 435 0.47 25.33 -7.15
N MET A 436 1.06 26.51 -7.29
CA MET A 436 0.34 27.77 -7.59
C MET A 436 -0.08 27.92 -9.07
N THR A 437 0.17 26.94 -9.92
CA THR A 437 -0.20 27.00 -11.34
C THR A 437 -1.62 26.47 -11.53
N PRO A 438 -2.53 27.24 -12.21
CA PRO A 438 -3.96 26.95 -12.18
C PRO A 438 -4.35 25.65 -12.85
N THR A 439 -5.40 25.05 -12.30
CA THR A 439 -6.18 23.90 -12.80
C THR A 439 -6.53 24.03 -14.28
N LEU A 440 -6.60 22.89 -14.97
CA LEU A 440 -7.10 22.73 -16.34
C LEU A 440 -8.37 23.58 -16.60
N PRO A 441 -8.48 24.25 -17.76
CA PRO A 441 -9.71 24.92 -18.12
C PRO A 441 -10.85 23.88 -18.18
N ALA A 442 -11.97 24.23 -17.56
CA ALA A 442 -13.20 23.46 -17.67
C ALA A 442 -13.51 23.21 -19.16
N THR A 443 -13.83 21.99 -19.51
CA THR A 443 -14.24 21.61 -20.85
C THR A 443 -15.40 22.50 -21.29
N ALA A 444 -15.23 23.23 -22.38
CA ALA A 444 -16.36 23.87 -23.08
C ALA A 444 -17.41 22.78 -23.39
N PRO A 445 -18.68 23.06 -23.16
CA PRO A 445 -19.75 22.13 -23.54
C PRO A 445 -19.66 21.85 -25.03
N SER A 446 -19.60 20.56 -25.39
CA SER A 446 -19.66 20.11 -26.78
C SER A 446 -20.96 20.61 -27.37
N ALA A 447 -20.85 21.49 -28.34
CA ALA A 447 -22.02 21.96 -29.10
C ALA A 447 -22.65 20.74 -29.79
N VAL A 448 -23.83 20.38 -29.36
CA VAL A 448 -24.70 19.43 -30.07
C VAL A 448 -25.12 20.12 -31.37
N PRO A 449 -24.87 19.56 -32.56
CA PRO A 449 -25.41 20.09 -33.77
C PRO A 449 -26.95 19.90 -33.74
N ALA A 450 -27.68 21.01 -33.74
CA ALA A 450 -29.12 21.02 -33.95
C ALA A 450 -29.42 20.61 -35.40
N GLY A 451 -30.28 19.61 -35.55
CA GLY A 451 -30.92 19.36 -36.82
C GLY A 451 -30.92 17.91 -37.26
N LEU A 452 -32.03 17.23 -36.93
CA LEU A 452 -32.75 16.32 -37.85
C LEU A 452 -34.04 15.91 -37.14
N THR A 453 -35.16 16.52 -37.55
CA THR A 453 -36.52 16.05 -37.28
C THR A 453 -36.79 14.80 -38.11
N PRO A 454 -37.43 13.77 -37.58
CA PRO A 454 -37.91 12.63 -38.34
C PRO A 454 -39.25 12.92 -38.98
N PRO A 455 -39.59 12.26 -40.10
CA PRO A 455 -40.89 12.31 -40.70
C PRO A 455 -41.96 11.53 -39.91
#